data_91df112846df0c8335255de9ad17bb0f
#
_entry.id   91df112846df0c8335255de9ad17bb0f
#
_cell.length_a   1.000
_cell.length_b   1.000
_cell.length_c   1.000
_cell.angle_alpha   90.00
_cell.angle_beta   90.00
_cell.angle_gamma   90.00
#
_symmetry.space_group_name_H-M   'P 1'
#
loop_
_entity.id
_entity.type
_entity.pdbx_description
1 polymer ?
#
loop_
_entity_poly.entity_id
_entity_poly.type
_entity_poly.pdbx_seq_one_letter_code
_entity_poly.pdbx_strand_id
1 'polypeptide(L)'
;MIQSNLVKMSGLDGTFIFDLEKESFILANEPKKVYWEGKFGEFRTSYYEALKLIIGEFTKDLPQDQKVMYNTMFQETIDMYAAPSQSAIDSMKTEIKSTDMTEEIAGYKSSRYEVYVNGVLREQLWVSAGIPLKKDLDMKKFAALMNEIEPNINGEYVYENSDSYLNLTNAGFPMRTIDDLGIMVEVIKVEEQKIARSDFEMPADFKKVGLDELIRLAMIGSAGDDSEDDSWE
;
A
#
# COMPACT_ATOMS: atom_id res chain seq x y z
N MET A 1 9.47 -0.33 9.52
CA MET A 1 10.87 -0.80 9.69
C MET A 1 11.39 -1.27 8.35
N ILE A 2 12.66 -1.00 8.04
CA ILE A 2 13.27 -1.41 6.76
C ILE A 2 14.69 -1.88 7.04
N GLN A 3 15.08 -3.08 6.56
CA GLN A 3 16.42 -3.63 6.63
C GLN A 3 16.60 -4.81 5.67
N SER A 4 17.66 -4.82 4.86
CA SER A 4 18.05 -5.97 4.03
C SER A 4 16.92 -6.51 3.14
N ASN A 5 16.23 -5.63 2.41
CA ASN A 5 15.08 -5.94 1.56
C ASN A 5 13.84 -6.52 2.30
N LEU A 6 13.80 -6.34 3.61
CA LEU A 6 12.62 -6.58 4.43
C LEU A 6 11.98 -5.25 4.80
N VAL A 7 10.68 -5.15 4.64
CA VAL A 7 9.89 -3.97 5.00
C VAL A 7 8.74 -4.40 5.91
N LYS A 8 8.57 -3.74 7.04
CA LYS A 8 7.39 -3.91 7.89
C LYS A 8 6.71 -2.57 8.09
N MET A 9 5.45 -2.51 7.72
CA MET A 9 4.56 -1.37 7.91
C MET A 9 3.42 -1.78 8.83
N SER A 10 3.10 -0.96 9.82
CA SER A 10 1.95 -1.18 10.71
C SER A 10 1.13 0.08 10.75
N GLY A 11 -0.18 -0.04 10.68
CA GLY A 11 -1.14 1.04 10.68
C GLY A 11 -2.49 0.59 11.22
N LEU A 12 -3.50 1.43 11.07
CA LEU A 12 -4.87 1.14 11.51
C LEU A 12 -5.44 -0.10 10.81
N ASP A 13 -5.07 -0.33 9.55
CA ASP A 13 -5.59 -1.42 8.72
C ASP A 13 -4.87 -2.76 8.96
N GLY A 14 -3.84 -2.78 9.82
CA GLY A 14 -3.09 -3.98 10.16
C GLY A 14 -1.58 -3.86 9.93
N THR A 15 -0.92 -4.99 9.87
CA THR A 15 0.53 -5.07 9.64
C THR A 15 0.83 -5.78 8.33
N PHE A 16 1.72 -5.16 7.55
CA PHE A 16 2.27 -5.69 6.31
C PHE A 16 3.75 -5.99 6.49
N ILE A 17 4.18 -7.16 6.09
CA ILE A 17 5.59 -7.53 6.08
C ILE A 17 5.96 -8.02 4.69
N PHE A 18 6.90 -7.33 4.03
CA PHE A 18 7.36 -7.64 2.69
C PHE A 18 8.76 -8.24 2.75
N ASP A 19 8.96 -9.38 2.11
CA ASP A 19 10.27 -10.00 1.87
C ASP A 19 10.54 -9.96 0.35
N LEU A 20 11.32 -8.97 -0.08
CA LEU A 20 11.59 -8.74 -1.50
C LEU A 20 12.46 -9.86 -2.10
N GLU A 21 13.30 -10.51 -1.30
CA GLU A 21 14.14 -11.60 -1.81
C GLU A 21 13.31 -12.84 -2.09
N LYS A 22 12.34 -13.13 -1.22
CA LYS A 22 11.41 -14.24 -1.42
C LYS A 22 10.23 -13.91 -2.31
N GLU A 23 10.05 -12.63 -2.69
CA GLU A 23 8.88 -12.14 -3.42
C GLU A 23 7.56 -12.55 -2.76
N SER A 24 7.52 -12.40 -1.44
CA SER A 24 6.37 -12.76 -0.60
C SER A 24 6.06 -11.68 0.39
N PHE A 25 4.82 -11.68 0.86
CA PHE A 25 4.41 -10.76 1.90
C PHE A 25 3.37 -11.38 2.84
N ILE A 26 3.23 -10.76 4.00
CA ILE A 26 2.29 -11.12 5.04
C ILE A 26 1.33 -9.95 5.23
N LEU A 27 0.05 -10.27 5.33
CA LEU A 27 -1.00 -9.38 5.81
C LEU A 27 -1.47 -9.89 7.16
N ALA A 28 -1.44 -9.05 8.19
CA ALA A 28 -1.87 -9.45 9.53
C ALA A 28 -2.95 -8.50 10.08
N ASN A 29 -3.95 -9.10 10.70
CA ASN A 29 -4.94 -8.43 11.52
C ASN A 29 -4.53 -8.61 12.99
N GLU A 30 -3.91 -7.59 13.58
CA GLU A 30 -3.36 -7.66 14.94
C GLU A 30 -4.45 -7.84 16.01
N PRO A 31 -5.60 -7.13 15.97
CA PRO A 31 -6.67 -7.32 16.93
C PRO A 31 -7.22 -8.75 16.99
N LYS A 32 -7.24 -9.44 15.86
CA LYS A 32 -7.73 -10.82 15.74
C LYS A 32 -6.63 -11.87 15.86
N LYS A 33 -5.35 -11.46 15.90
CA LYS A 33 -4.16 -12.32 15.90
C LYS A 33 -4.18 -13.37 14.78
N VAL A 34 -4.54 -12.94 13.60
CA VAL A 34 -4.53 -13.78 12.38
C VAL A 34 -3.70 -13.13 11.29
N TYR A 35 -3.14 -13.95 10.41
CA TYR A 35 -2.42 -13.46 9.24
C TYR A 35 -2.58 -14.38 8.04
N TRP A 36 -2.42 -13.81 6.87
CA TRP A 36 -2.23 -14.50 5.61
C TRP A 36 -0.81 -14.23 5.09
N GLU A 37 -0.24 -15.20 4.38
CA GLU A 37 1.06 -15.10 3.74
C GLU A 37 0.98 -15.70 2.34
N GLY A 38 1.50 -14.98 1.35
CA GLY A 38 1.52 -15.41 -0.04
C GLY A 38 2.60 -14.72 -0.88
N LYS A 39 2.63 -15.05 -2.16
CA LYS A 39 3.51 -14.45 -3.16
C LYS A 39 2.86 -13.21 -3.77
N PHE A 40 3.67 -12.22 -4.17
CA PHE A 40 3.17 -11.05 -4.87
C PHE A 40 2.43 -11.44 -6.15
N GLY A 41 3.06 -12.22 -7.04
CA GLY A 41 2.46 -12.61 -8.33
C GLY A 41 1.20 -13.47 -8.23
N GLU A 42 0.90 -14.02 -7.04
CA GLU A 42 -0.31 -14.82 -6.79
C GLU A 42 -1.41 -14.02 -6.10
N PHE A 43 -1.08 -12.83 -5.56
CA PHE A 43 -2.00 -12.09 -4.70
C PHE A 43 -3.30 -11.72 -5.39
N ARG A 44 -3.25 -11.13 -6.57
CA ARG A 44 -4.46 -10.71 -7.30
C ARG A 44 -5.42 -11.87 -7.55
N THR A 45 -4.88 -13.01 -7.97
CA THR A 45 -5.69 -14.21 -8.17
C THR A 45 -6.29 -14.69 -6.85
N SER A 46 -5.48 -14.76 -5.79
CA SER A 46 -5.93 -15.18 -4.46
C SER A 46 -6.98 -14.23 -3.88
N TYR A 47 -6.79 -12.93 -4.07
CA TYR A 47 -7.73 -11.89 -3.63
C TYR A 47 -9.06 -11.99 -4.39
N TYR A 48 -9.00 -12.18 -5.71
CA TYR A 48 -10.17 -12.40 -6.54
C TYR A 48 -10.99 -13.62 -6.09
N GLU A 49 -10.33 -14.78 -5.88
CA GLU A 49 -11.01 -16.00 -5.44
C GLU A 49 -11.59 -15.83 -4.03
N ALA A 50 -10.89 -15.14 -3.14
CA ALA A 50 -11.38 -14.83 -1.80
C ALA A 50 -12.64 -13.96 -1.83
N LEU A 51 -12.63 -12.87 -2.62
CA LEU A 51 -13.80 -12.02 -2.80
C LEU A 51 -14.99 -12.77 -3.40
N LYS A 52 -14.74 -13.62 -4.40
CA LYS A 52 -15.77 -14.44 -5.03
C LYS A 52 -16.44 -15.39 -4.03
N LEU A 53 -15.66 -16.01 -3.15
CA LEU A 53 -16.20 -16.85 -2.06
C LEU A 53 -17.07 -16.03 -1.11
N ILE A 54 -16.58 -14.88 -0.65
CA ILE A 54 -17.30 -13.98 0.27
C ILE A 54 -18.63 -13.53 -0.33
N ILE A 55 -18.61 -13.04 -1.58
CA ILE A 55 -19.80 -12.57 -2.27
C ILE A 55 -20.78 -13.71 -2.55
N GLY A 56 -20.26 -14.88 -2.96
CA GLY A 56 -21.08 -16.08 -3.16
C GLY A 56 -21.87 -16.48 -1.92
N GLU A 57 -21.24 -16.42 -0.75
CA GLU A 57 -21.90 -16.69 0.53
C GLU A 57 -22.89 -15.60 0.91
N PHE A 58 -22.50 -14.35 0.78
CA PHE A 58 -23.34 -13.20 1.10
C PHE A 58 -24.61 -13.17 0.24
N THR A 59 -24.50 -13.50 -1.04
CA THR A 59 -25.60 -13.42 -1.99
C THR A 59 -26.43 -14.68 -2.11
N LYS A 60 -26.05 -15.81 -1.48
CA LYS A 60 -26.69 -17.12 -1.71
C LYS A 60 -28.21 -17.12 -1.53
N ASP A 61 -28.73 -16.39 -0.53
CA ASP A 61 -30.15 -16.35 -0.15
C ASP A 61 -30.87 -15.09 -0.69
N LEU A 62 -30.20 -14.23 -1.48
CA LEU A 62 -30.80 -13.02 -2.04
C LEU A 62 -31.65 -13.31 -3.28
N PRO A 63 -32.65 -12.46 -3.59
CA PRO A 63 -33.36 -12.45 -4.87
C PRO A 63 -32.42 -12.31 -6.07
N GLN A 64 -32.83 -12.82 -7.24
CA GLN A 64 -31.97 -12.86 -8.42
C GLN A 64 -31.53 -11.48 -8.92
N ASP A 65 -32.39 -10.48 -8.83
CA ASP A 65 -32.08 -9.08 -9.19
C ASP A 65 -30.99 -8.48 -8.29
N GLN A 66 -31.06 -8.75 -6.98
CA GLN A 66 -30.02 -8.33 -6.04
C GLN A 66 -28.70 -9.08 -6.26
N LYS A 67 -28.75 -10.38 -6.57
CA LYS A 67 -27.53 -11.13 -6.95
C LYS A 67 -26.83 -10.50 -8.14
N VAL A 68 -27.58 -10.11 -9.17
CA VAL A 68 -27.02 -9.45 -10.36
C VAL A 68 -26.36 -8.12 -9.97
N MET A 69 -27.01 -7.31 -9.13
CA MET A 69 -26.45 -6.05 -8.66
C MET A 69 -25.12 -6.24 -7.93
N TYR A 70 -25.07 -7.15 -6.95
CA TYR A 70 -23.84 -7.42 -6.19
C TYR A 70 -22.72 -7.98 -7.07
N ASN A 71 -23.04 -8.88 -8.01
CA ASN A 71 -22.05 -9.41 -8.94
C ASN A 71 -21.49 -8.31 -9.87
N THR A 72 -22.30 -7.32 -10.27
CA THR A 72 -21.83 -6.20 -11.07
C THR A 72 -20.87 -5.31 -10.25
N MET A 73 -21.26 -4.92 -9.04
CA MET A 73 -20.38 -4.16 -8.12
C MET A 73 -19.08 -4.89 -7.85
N PHE A 74 -19.13 -6.22 -7.68
CA PHE A 74 -17.98 -7.06 -7.49
C PHE A 74 -17.04 -7.07 -8.71
N GLN A 75 -17.61 -7.15 -9.92
CA GLN A 75 -16.82 -7.10 -11.13
C GLN A 75 -16.12 -5.73 -11.29
N GLU A 76 -16.79 -4.64 -10.95
CA GLU A 76 -16.19 -3.31 -10.92
C GLU A 76 -14.99 -3.24 -9.95
N THR A 77 -15.12 -3.86 -8.77
CA THR A 77 -14.00 -3.97 -7.81
C THR A 77 -12.84 -4.75 -8.40
N ILE A 78 -13.10 -5.86 -9.09
CA ILE A 78 -12.06 -6.66 -9.75
C ILE A 78 -11.35 -5.85 -10.83
N ASP A 79 -12.11 -5.11 -11.63
CA ASP A 79 -11.57 -4.32 -12.74
C ASP A 79 -10.64 -3.20 -12.21
N MET A 80 -10.87 -2.68 -11.01
CA MET A 80 -9.94 -1.76 -10.33
C MET A 80 -8.58 -2.39 -10.01
N TYR A 81 -8.54 -3.71 -9.76
CA TYR A 81 -7.29 -4.45 -9.55
C TYR A 81 -6.62 -4.92 -10.86
N ALA A 82 -7.22 -4.63 -12.02
CA ALA A 82 -6.56 -4.92 -13.28
C ALA A 82 -5.28 -4.09 -13.43
N ALA A 83 -4.18 -4.73 -13.83
CA ALA A 83 -2.94 -4.01 -14.08
C ALA A 83 -3.14 -2.96 -15.19
N PRO A 84 -2.54 -1.75 -15.06
CA PRO A 84 -2.59 -0.77 -16.13
C PRO A 84 -2.00 -1.38 -17.40
N SER A 85 -2.57 -1.05 -18.55
CA SER A 85 -1.98 -1.46 -19.81
C SER A 85 -0.60 -0.79 -19.97
N GLN A 86 0.37 -1.49 -20.56
CA GLN A 86 1.69 -0.91 -20.82
C GLN A 86 1.57 0.40 -21.62
N SER A 87 0.60 0.48 -22.54
CA SER A 87 0.34 1.72 -23.30
C SER A 87 -0.12 2.90 -22.43
N ALA A 88 -0.81 2.65 -21.32
CA ALA A 88 -1.18 3.70 -20.38
C ALA A 88 0.06 4.22 -19.62
N ILE A 89 0.93 3.31 -19.20
CA ILE A 89 2.22 3.65 -18.57
C ILE A 89 3.09 4.46 -19.53
N ASP A 90 3.28 3.99 -20.76
CA ASP A 90 4.13 4.63 -21.78
C ASP A 90 3.59 6.00 -22.21
N SER A 91 2.29 6.24 -22.07
CA SER A 91 1.67 7.54 -22.39
C SER A 91 1.85 8.60 -21.30
N MET A 92 2.26 8.21 -20.10
CA MET A 92 2.45 9.14 -18.99
C MET A 92 3.80 9.84 -19.07
N LYS A 93 3.75 11.15 -19.22
CA LYS A 93 4.95 11.99 -19.11
C LYS A 93 5.10 12.47 -17.68
N THR A 94 5.99 11.83 -16.92
CA THR A 94 6.34 12.25 -15.55
C THR A 94 7.53 13.19 -15.60
N GLU A 95 7.37 14.39 -15.06
CA GLU A 95 8.39 15.41 -14.92
C GLU A 95 8.56 15.78 -13.45
N ILE A 96 9.79 15.74 -12.94
CA ILE A 96 10.12 16.14 -11.58
C ILE A 96 10.91 17.43 -11.62
N LYS A 97 10.43 18.43 -10.89
CA LYS A 97 11.08 19.74 -10.75
C LYS A 97 11.61 19.90 -9.35
N SER A 98 12.93 20.10 -9.23
CA SER A 98 13.51 20.55 -7.98
C SER A 98 13.11 22.00 -7.73
N THR A 99 12.80 22.31 -6.49
CA THR A 99 12.59 23.69 -6.02
C THR A 99 13.80 24.14 -5.19
N ASP A 100 13.93 25.46 -4.96
CA ASP A 100 14.97 25.97 -4.04
C ASP A 100 14.58 25.82 -2.56
N MET A 101 13.45 25.19 -2.28
CA MET A 101 12.94 25.04 -0.91
C MET A 101 13.58 23.85 -0.22
N THR A 102 14.08 24.10 0.99
CA THR A 102 14.56 23.04 1.89
C THR A 102 13.94 23.24 3.26
N GLU A 103 13.68 22.15 3.94
CA GLU A 103 13.09 22.12 5.27
C GLU A 103 13.73 21.02 6.13
N GLU A 104 13.76 21.18 7.43
CA GLU A 104 14.17 20.13 8.34
C GLU A 104 12.92 19.34 8.81
N ILE A 105 12.87 18.05 8.49
CA ILE A 105 11.76 17.15 8.85
C ILE A 105 12.34 15.99 9.66
N ALA A 106 11.82 15.76 10.85
CA ALA A 106 12.31 14.74 11.78
C ALA A 106 13.85 14.78 12.00
N GLY A 107 14.46 15.98 11.98
CA GLY A 107 15.91 16.18 12.17
C GLY A 107 16.73 15.99 10.88
N TYR A 108 16.11 15.80 9.72
CA TYR A 108 16.79 15.62 8.45
C TYR A 108 16.49 16.75 7.48
N LYS A 109 17.55 17.34 6.89
CA LYS A 109 17.42 18.31 5.81
C LYS A 109 16.79 17.63 4.59
N SER A 110 15.65 18.14 4.14
CA SER A 110 14.87 17.62 3.02
C SER A 110 14.70 18.70 1.95
N SER A 111 14.88 18.33 0.69
CA SER A 111 14.68 19.22 -0.46
C SER A 111 13.30 18.95 -1.05
N ARG A 112 12.59 20.01 -1.44
CA ARG A 112 11.25 19.90 -2.04
C ARG A 112 11.36 19.70 -3.56
N TYR A 113 10.53 18.80 -4.04
CA TYR A 113 10.31 18.50 -5.46
C TYR A 113 8.82 18.59 -5.79
N GLU A 114 8.52 18.90 -7.03
CA GLU A 114 7.18 18.90 -7.57
C GLU A 114 7.11 17.87 -8.69
N VAL A 115 6.14 16.96 -8.58
CA VAL A 115 5.89 15.88 -9.54
C VAL A 115 4.73 16.28 -10.43
N TYR A 116 5.01 16.39 -11.72
CA TYR A 116 4.02 16.69 -12.75
C TYR A 116 3.76 15.46 -13.61
N VAL A 117 2.51 15.16 -13.86
CA VAL A 117 2.08 14.12 -14.79
C VAL A 117 1.28 14.78 -15.91
N ASN A 118 1.76 14.65 -17.14
CA ASN A 118 1.16 15.30 -18.32
C ASN A 118 0.97 16.82 -18.14
N GLY A 119 1.88 17.46 -17.40
CA GLY A 119 1.87 18.90 -17.12
C GLY A 119 0.98 19.33 -15.95
N VAL A 120 0.29 18.40 -15.30
CA VAL A 120 -0.53 18.66 -14.09
C VAL A 120 0.29 18.31 -12.86
N LEU A 121 0.32 19.20 -11.85
CA LEU A 121 0.94 18.92 -10.55
C LEU A 121 0.11 17.84 -9.83
N ARG A 122 0.76 16.71 -9.48
CA ARG A 122 0.14 15.59 -8.79
C ARG A 122 0.61 15.45 -7.36
N GLU A 123 1.88 15.79 -7.12
CA GLU A 123 2.46 15.57 -5.81
C GLU A 123 3.55 16.61 -5.51
N GLN A 124 3.69 16.96 -4.25
CA GLN A 124 4.82 17.69 -3.70
C GLN A 124 5.55 16.74 -2.75
N LEU A 125 6.84 16.56 -2.97
CA LEU A 125 7.65 15.55 -2.29
C LEU A 125 8.86 16.19 -1.64
N TRP A 126 9.07 15.97 -0.33
CA TRP A 126 10.29 16.37 0.39
C TRP A 126 11.17 15.15 0.58
N VAL A 127 12.36 15.18 0.01
CA VAL A 127 13.29 14.05 0.00
C VAL A 127 14.56 14.39 0.75
N SER A 128 14.96 13.54 1.68
CA SER A 128 16.23 13.67 2.40
C SER A 128 17.26 12.68 1.89
N ALA A 129 18.38 13.21 1.39
CA ALA A 129 19.56 12.39 1.06
C ALA A 129 20.34 11.91 2.30
N GLY A 130 19.99 12.41 3.50
CA GLY A 130 20.62 12.00 4.76
C GLY A 130 20.22 10.59 5.22
N ILE A 131 19.19 10.00 4.59
CA ILE A 131 18.73 8.63 4.88
C ILE A 131 19.03 7.76 3.65
N PRO A 132 20.13 6.98 3.63
CA PRO A 132 20.57 6.21 2.47
C PRO A 132 19.77 4.89 2.34
N LEU A 133 18.51 4.96 1.96
CA LEU A 133 17.59 3.82 1.88
C LEU A 133 18.07 2.69 0.97
N LYS A 134 18.76 3.03 -0.13
CA LYS A 134 19.25 2.06 -1.14
C LYS A 134 20.21 0.98 -0.58
N LYS A 135 20.73 1.14 0.63
CA LYS A 135 21.54 0.09 1.29
C LYS A 135 20.67 -1.03 1.85
N ASP A 136 19.43 -0.71 2.20
CA ASP A 136 18.52 -1.60 2.92
C ASP A 136 17.31 -1.99 2.10
N LEU A 137 17.01 -1.27 0.99
CA LEU A 137 15.86 -1.53 0.17
C LEU A 137 16.16 -1.26 -1.32
N ASP A 138 15.88 -2.27 -2.15
CA ASP A 138 15.80 -2.10 -3.60
C ASP A 138 14.44 -1.47 -3.96
N MET A 139 14.42 -0.15 -4.08
CA MET A 139 13.20 0.62 -4.37
C MET A 139 12.56 0.25 -5.70
N LYS A 140 13.35 -0.09 -6.73
CA LYS A 140 12.78 -0.51 -8.03
C LYS A 140 12.07 -1.84 -7.91
N LYS A 141 12.69 -2.79 -7.21
CA LYS A 141 12.04 -4.09 -6.95
C LYS A 141 10.83 -3.93 -6.05
N PHE A 142 10.91 -3.10 -5.00
CA PHE A 142 9.77 -2.83 -4.11
C PHE A 142 8.59 -2.24 -4.89
N ALA A 143 8.81 -1.19 -5.69
CA ALA A 143 7.78 -0.57 -6.50
C ALA A 143 7.15 -1.56 -7.50
N ALA A 144 7.98 -2.39 -8.17
CA ALA A 144 7.47 -3.40 -9.09
C ALA A 144 6.57 -4.44 -8.38
N LEU A 145 6.94 -4.87 -7.17
CA LEU A 145 6.14 -5.80 -6.38
C LEU A 145 4.87 -5.15 -5.82
N MET A 146 4.93 -3.89 -5.40
CA MET A 146 3.75 -3.14 -4.94
C MET A 146 2.70 -3.03 -6.04
N ASN A 147 3.11 -2.81 -7.30
CA ASN A 147 2.18 -2.81 -8.44
C ASN A 147 1.42 -4.13 -8.64
N GLU A 148 1.92 -5.23 -8.12
CA GLU A 148 1.22 -6.52 -8.20
C GLU A 148 0.09 -6.63 -7.16
N ILE A 149 0.14 -5.86 -6.08
CA ILE A 149 -0.83 -5.92 -4.98
C ILE A 149 -1.75 -4.71 -4.90
N GLU A 150 -1.30 -3.53 -5.31
CA GLU A 150 -2.11 -2.32 -5.26
C GLU A 150 -3.17 -2.28 -6.36
N PRO A 151 -4.40 -1.82 -6.05
CA PRO A 151 -5.40 -1.59 -7.07
C PRO A 151 -4.96 -0.44 -7.97
N ASN A 152 -5.11 -0.65 -9.28
CA ASN A 152 -4.89 0.42 -10.25
C ASN A 152 -6.14 1.31 -10.32
N ILE A 153 -6.31 2.20 -9.34
CA ILE A 153 -7.41 3.15 -9.33
C ILE A 153 -7.13 4.22 -10.40
N ASN A 154 -7.76 4.06 -11.57
CA ASN A 154 -7.72 5.00 -12.70
C ASN A 154 -6.31 5.34 -13.24
N GLY A 155 -5.31 4.54 -12.96
CA GLY A 155 -3.91 4.82 -13.38
C GLY A 155 -3.27 6.00 -12.65
N GLU A 156 -3.84 6.48 -11.56
CA GLU A 156 -3.44 7.73 -10.90
C GLU A 156 -2.04 7.65 -10.30
N TYR A 157 -1.60 6.50 -9.80
CA TYR A 157 -0.30 6.33 -9.15
C TYR A 157 0.78 5.66 -10.03
N VAL A 158 0.47 5.43 -11.30
CA VAL A 158 1.44 4.79 -12.23
C VAL A 158 2.71 5.62 -12.41
N TYR A 159 2.64 6.95 -12.19
CA TYR A 159 3.80 7.84 -12.29
C TYR A 159 4.90 7.53 -11.26
N GLU A 160 4.55 6.96 -10.10
CA GLU A 160 5.51 6.54 -9.06
C GLU A 160 6.45 5.44 -9.56
N ASN A 161 6.07 4.72 -10.61
CA ASN A 161 6.87 3.71 -11.27
C ASN A 161 7.74 4.26 -12.40
N SER A 162 7.66 5.56 -12.68
CA SER A 162 8.52 6.19 -13.68
C SER A 162 9.98 6.18 -13.21
N ASP A 163 10.90 6.04 -14.17
CA ASP A 163 12.34 6.08 -13.87
C ASP A 163 12.76 7.36 -13.13
N SER A 164 12.14 8.49 -13.44
CA SER A 164 12.42 9.77 -12.77
C SER A 164 12.02 9.75 -11.30
N TYR A 165 10.84 9.21 -10.97
CA TYR A 165 10.36 9.10 -9.59
C TYR A 165 11.20 8.09 -8.79
N LEU A 166 11.42 6.90 -9.35
CA LEU A 166 12.24 5.87 -8.72
C LEU A 166 13.70 6.32 -8.51
N ASN A 167 14.27 7.11 -9.44
CA ASN A 167 15.60 7.64 -9.24
C ASN A 167 15.64 8.68 -8.11
N LEU A 168 14.61 9.51 -7.95
CA LEU A 168 14.52 10.47 -6.87
C LEU A 168 14.40 9.75 -5.50
N THR A 169 13.50 8.77 -5.37
CA THR A 169 13.29 8.02 -4.13
C THR A 169 14.45 7.08 -3.80
N ASN A 170 15.22 6.63 -4.80
CA ASN A 170 16.50 5.94 -4.58
C ASN A 170 17.63 6.88 -4.13
N ALA A 171 17.58 8.16 -4.48
CA ALA A 171 18.57 9.13 -4.06
C ALA A 171 18.40 9.60 -2.61
N GLY A 172 17.19 9.47 -2.06
CA GLY A 172 16.90 9.83 -0.68
C GLY A 172 15.53 9.34 -0.23
N PHE A 173 15.28 9.45 1.07
CA PHE A 173 14.02 8.98 1.68
C PHE A 173 12.94 10.06 1.60
N PRO A 174 11.70 9.73 1.16
CA PRO A 174 10.55 10.63 1.23
C PRO A 174 10.21 10.96 2.69
N MET A 175 10.35 12.22 3.07
CA MET A 175 10.09 12.71 4.43
C MET A 175 8.70 13.31 4.57
N ARG A 176 8.15 13.87 3.48
CA ARG A 176 6.77 14.38 3.40
C ARG A 176 6.29 14.28 1.98
N THR A 177 5.04 13.90 1.82
CA THR A 177 4.30 13.95 0.55
C THR A 177 3.02 14.76 0.75
N ILE A 178 2.62 15.50 -0.28
CA ILE A 178 1.30 16.16 -0.37
C ILE A 178 0.78 15.87 -1.77
N ASP A 179 -0.33 15.16 -1.87
CA ASP A 179 -0.96 14.85 -3.15
C ASP A 179 -1.80 16.01 -3.70
N ASP A 180 -2.42 15.83 -4.84
CA ASP A 180 -3.27 16.83 -5.50
C ASP A 180 -4.63 17.03 -4.80
N LEU A 181 -5.03 16.16 -3.88
CA LEU A 181 -6.18 16.31 -3.00
C LEU A 181 -5.83 17.09 -1.72
N GLY A 182 -4.54 17.37 -1.49
CA GLY A 182 -4.03 18.02 -0.29
C GLY A 182 -3.84 17.07 0.90
N ILE A 183 -3.89 15.75 0.67
CA ILE A 183 -3.58 14.76 1.71
C ILE A 183 -2.08 14.79 1.97
N MET A 184 -1.72 14.99 3.23
CA MET A 184 -0.33 15.07 3.65
C MET A 184 0.06 13.84 4.48
N VAL A 185 1.18 13.22 4.10
CA VAL A 185 1.86 12.20 4.90
C VAL A 185 3.23 12.74 5.28
N GLU A 186 3.59 12.70 6.55
CA GLU A 186 4.86 13.21 7.05
C GLU A 186 5.53 12.24 8.01
N VAL A 187 6.84 12.10 7.87
CA VAL A 187 7.68 11.34 8.80
C VAL A 187 7.91 12.16 10.07
N ILE A 188 7.42 11.69 11.18
CA ILE A 188 7.56 12.37 12.48
C ILE A 188 8.82 11.96 13.25
N LYS A 189 9.40 10.79 12.92
CA LYS A 189 10.59 10.26 13.60
C LYS A 189 11.31 9.25 12.71
N VAL A 190 12.63 9.31 12.74
CA VAL A 190 13.52 8.31 12.14
C VAL A 190 14.49 7.79 13.21
N GLU A 191 14.63 6.49 13.31
CA GLU A 191 15.58 5.85 14.20
C GLU A 191 16.45 4.88 13.40
N GLU A 192 17.77 5.04 13.49
CA GLU A 192 18.71 4.09 12.95
C GLU A 192 19.07 3.08 14.05
N GLN A 193 18.70 1.83 13.84
CA GLN A 193 18.97 0.74 14.77
C GLN A 193 19.13 -0.58 14.04
N LYS A 194 19.84 -1.51 14.64
CA LYS A 194 19.89 -2.88 14.15
C LYS A 194 18.57 -3.57 14.48
N ILE A 195 17.86 -4.01 13.45
CA ILE A 195 16.59 -4.72 13.58
C ILE A 195 16.86 -6.22 13.52
N ALA A 196 16.30 -7.00 14.44
CA ALA A 196 16.44 -8.45 14.39
C ALA A 196 15.54 -9.00 13.27
N ARG A 197 15.95 -10.10 12.60
CA ARG A 197 15.12 -10.72 11.57
C ARG A 197 13.77 -11.17 12.11
N SER A 198 13.71 -11.60 13.38
CA SER A 198 12.48 -11.94 14.08
C SER A 198 11.45 -10.81 14.15
N ASP A 199 11.88 -9.55 14.05
CA ASP A 199 10.95 -8.41 14.06
C ASP A 199 10.14 -8.30 12.75
N PHE A 200 10.59 -9.01 11.71
CA PHE A 200 9.88 -9.18 10.43
C PHE A 200 9.12 -10.52 10.33
N GLU A 201 8.98 -11.25 11.43
CA GLU A 201 8.24 -12.49 11.50
C GLU A 201 6.95 -12.28 12.30
N MET A 202 5.95 -13.13 12.04
CA MET A 202 4.72 -13.08 12.82
C MET A 202 4.95 -13.71 14.19
N PRO A 203 4.43 -13.10 15.27
CA PRO A 203 4.46 -13.71 16.60
C PRO A 203 3.82 -15.11 16.63
N ALA A 204 4.33 -15.98 17.49
CA ALA A 204 3.88 -17.39 17.57
C ALA A 204 2.42 -17.58 18.00
N ASP A 205 1.81 -16.55 18.58
CA ASP A 205 0.41 -16.53 18.98
C ASP A 205 -0.56 -16.10 17.87
N PHE A 206 -0.02 -15.78 16.66
CA PHE A 206 -0.82 -15.50 15.47
C PHE A 206 -1.14 -16.79 14.71
N LYS A 207 -2.38 -16.93 14.27
CA LYS A 207 -2.84 -18.06 13.46
C LYS A 207 -2.80 -17.70 11.97
N LYS A 208 -2.16 -18.54 11.15
CA LYS A 208 -2.26 -18.44 9.69
C LYS A 208 -3.64 -18.85 9.21
N VAL A 209 -4.27 -18.04 8.36
CA VAL A 209 -5.62 -18.24 7.82
C VAL A 209 -5.64 -18.08 6.30
N GLY A 210 -6.77 -18.43 5.67
CA GLY A 210 -7.03 -18.12 4.27
C GLY A 210 -7.23 -16.62 4.05
N LEU A 211 -6.98 -16.14 2.84
CA LEU A 211 -7.16 -14.71 2.51
C LEU A 211 -8.64 -14.29 2.64
N ASP A 212 -9.57 -15.18 2.31
CA ASP A 212 -11.01 -14.96 2.49
C ASP A 212 -11.40 -14.79 3.96
N GLU A 213 -10.84 -15.62 4.86
CA GLU A 213 -11.06 -15.49 6.31
C GLU A 213 -10.49 -14.16 6.83
N LEU A 214 -9.26 -13.77 6.38
CA LEU A 214 -8.65 -12.51 6.77
C LEU A 214 -9.50 -11.31 6.35
N ILE A 215 -9.95 -11.29 5.09
CA ILE A 215 -10.80 -10.21 4.55
C ILE A 215 -12.12 -10.12 5.32
N ARG A 216 -12.78 -11.24 5.59
CA ARG A 216 -14.03 -11.25 6.38
C ARG A 216 -13.85 -10.66 7.77
N LEU A 217 -12.77 -11.03 8.44
CA LEU A 217 -12.48 -10.51 9.79
C LEU A 217 -12.18 -9.01 9.77
N ALA A 218 -11.56 -8.50 8.70
CA ALA A 218 -11.37 -7.07 8.52
C ALA A 218 -12.71 -6.33 8.28
N MET A 219 -13.58 -6.88 7.44
CA MET A 219 -14.92 -6.30 7.17
C MET A 219 -15.83 -6.25 8.41
N ILE A 220 -15.79 -7.27 9.26
CA ILE A 220 -16.59 -7.31 10.50
C ILE A 220 -16.06 -6.31 11.53
N GLY A 221 -14.76 -6.11 11.60
CA GLY A 221 -14.14 -5.15 12.52
C GLY A 221 -14.50 -3.70 12.21
N SER A 222 -14.68 -3.34 10.93
CA SER A 222 -15.09 -2.00 10.51
C SER A 222 -16.59 -1.70 10.73
N ALA A 223 -17.44 -2.72 10.86
CA ALA A 223 -18.88 -2.57 11.07
C ALA A 223 -19.30 -2.47 12.56
N GLY A 224 -18.38 -2.70 13.48
CA GLY A 224 -18.67 -2.83 14.91
C GLY A 224 -18.40 -1.59 15.76
N ASP A 225 -17.82 -0.53 15.21
CA ASP A 225 -17.40 0.66 16.01
C ASP A 225 -18.44 1.81 16.00
N ASP A 226 -19.54 1.66 15.27
CA ASP A 226 -20.60 2.67 15.18
C ASP A 226 -21.74 2.52 16.20
N SER A 227 -21.61 1.63 17.20
CA SER A 227 -22.72 1.35 18.13
C SER A 227 -22.39 1.48 19.61
N GLU A 228 -21.72 2.57 20.04
CA GLU A 228 -21.77 2.99 21.46
C GLU A 228 -21.31 4.45 21.58
N ASP A 229 -22.20 5.42 21.29
CA ASP A 229 -22.24 6.71 21.98
C ASP A 229 -23.57 7.46 21.77
N ASP A 230 -24.68 6.81 22.10
CA ASP A 230 -25.97 7.49 22.33
C ASP A 230 -26.16 7.71 23.84
N SER A 231 -25.28 8.51 24.46
CA SER A 231 -25.52 9.03 25.81
C SER A 231 -25.42 10.57 25.79
N TRP A 232 -26.44 11.20 25.24
CA TRP A 232 -26.75 12.61 25.54
C TRP A 232 -27.94 12.60 26.49
N GLU A 233 -27.69 12.67 27.81
CA GLU A 233 -28.56 13.25 28.81
C GLU A 233 -27.95 14.56 29.37
#